data_815c176faba8c8bee3a2a1257ba2a9d0
#
_entry.id   815c176faba8c8bee3a2a1257ba2a9d0
#
_cell.length_a   1.000
_cell.length_b   1.000
_cell.length_c   1.000
_cell.angle_alpha   90.00
_cell.angle_beta   90.00
_cell.angle_gamma   90.00
#
_symmetry.space_group_name_H-M   'P 1'
#
loop_
_entity.id
_entity.type
_entity.pdbx_description
1 polymer ?
#
loop_
_entity_poly.entity_id
_entity_poly.type
_entity_poly.pdbx_seq_one_letter_code
_entity_poly.pdbx_strand_id
1 'polypeptide(L)'
;CYVSLVADGLGLDRQHAIDLGLSGLQSGDMLRLVRGSDTEDPSWYFYYPQYREYIKNADIISIQIGSNDATVPAFSALSAATHQKSEQLVGVLVNGVMRDLSPESFQRLNEGLSKLAFTQDEIRDVRQLLFEGGTNAICDEAYTKVTTNRPQIIAEIRALNPDAKILLLGYTNPVPLLPEWSGLFNRLNRFARNLAQQSENVAFVSISLTPSSGTDGHPTVSGHRYIANRIM
;
A
#
# COMPACT_ATOMS: atom_id res chain seq x y z
N CYS A 1 9.98 10.53 -6.65
CA CYS A 1 9.45 9.16 -6.51
C CYS A 1 10.22 8.18 -7.40
N TYR A 2 9.92 6.88 -7.34
CA TYR A 2 10.61 5.88 -8.17
C TYR A 2 10.32 6.07 -9.66
N VAL A 3 9.15 6.56 -10.03
CA VAL A 3 8.76 6.82 -11.43
C VAL A 3 9.75 7.78 -12.11
N SER A 4 10.07 8.90 -11.45
CA SER A 4 11.05 9.85 -11.96
C SER A 4 12.45 9.24 -12.09
N LEU A 5 12.84 8.37 -11.15
CA LEU A 5 14.14 7.69 -11.19
C LEU A 5 14.23 6.67 -12.32
N VAL A 6 13.14 5.99 -12.65
CA VAL A 6 13.05 5.10 -13.83
C VAL A 6 13.18 5.91 -15.11
N ALA A 7 12.48 7.06 -15.21
CA ALA A 7 12.60 7.94 -16.37
C ALA A 7 14.05 8.43 -16.58
N ASP A 8 14.68 8.93 -15.52
CA ASP A 8 16.06 9.36 -15.54
C ASP A 8 17.01 8.22 -15.99
N GLY A 9 16.81 7.00 -15.47
CA GLY A 9 17.60 5.81 -15.81
C GLY A 9 17.42 5.33 -17.25
N LEU A 10 16.26 5.55 -17.85
CA LEU A 10 15.94 5.22 -19.24
C LEU A 10 16.22 6.38 -20.20
N GLY A 11 16.69 7.53 -19.72
CA GLY A 11 16.93 8.72 -20.55
C GLY A 11 15.64 9.36 -21.09
N LEU A 12 14.52 9.18 -20.41
CA LEU A 12 13.22 9.75 -20.78
C LEU A 12 13.02 11.14 -20.15
N ASP A 13 12.36 12.01 -20.87
CA ASP A 13 11.85 13.25 -20.30
C ASP A 13 10.79 12.97 -19.25
N ARG A 14 10.73 13.78 -18.21
CA ARG A 14 9.76 13.62 -17.11
C ARG A 14 8.31 13.73 -17.54
N GLN A 15 8.02 14.40 -18.65
CA GLN A 15 6.67 14.41 -19.26
C GLN A 15 6.21 13.03 -19.75
N HIS A 16 7.15 12.09 -19.96
CA HIS A 16 6.87 10.70 -20.33
C HIS A 16 6.82 9.75 -19.13
N ALA A 17 6.96 10.27 -17.91
CA ALA A 17 6.92 9.50 -16.67
C ALA A 17 5.86 10.08 -15.72
N ILE A 18 4.64 9.59 -15.86
CA ILE A 18 3.47 10.11 -15.17
C ILE A 18 3.25 9.32 -13.87
N ASP A 19 3.19 10.03 -12.75
CA ASP A 19 2.83 9.46 -11.45
C ASP A 19 1.34 9.71 -11.19
N LEU A 20 0.57 8.63 -11.23
CA LEU A 20 -0.86 8.61 -10.95
C LEU A 20 -1.19 8.07 -9.55
N GLY A 21 -0.19 7.99 -8.67
CA GLY A 21 -0.37 7.53 -7.30
C GLY A 21 -1.24 8.49 -6.49
N LEU A 22 -2.30 7.96 -5.90
CA LEU A 22 -3.21 8.69 -5.02
C LEU A 22 -3.13 8.10 -3.61
N SER A 23 -2.95 8.97 -2.61
CA SER A 23 -2.85 8.56 -1.21
C SER A 23 -4.19 7.97 -0.74
N GLY A 24 -4.13 6.84 -0.03
CA GLY A 24 -5.33 6.17 0.49
C GLY A 24 -6.12 5.36 -0.54
N LEU A 25 -5.75 5.38 -1.83
CA LEU A 25 -6.48 4.66 -2.87
C LEU A 25 -6.52 3.16 -2.60
N GLN A 26 -7.72 2.58 -2.60
CA GLN A 26 -7.94 1.14 -2.47
C GLN A 26 -8.12 0.49 -3.85
N SER A 27 -8.07 -0.85 -3.90
CA SER A 27 -8.19 -1.60 -5.16
C SER A 27 -9.54 -1.39 -5.86
N GLY A 28 -10.62 -1.24 -5.10
CA GLY A 28 -11.94 -0.92 -5.63
C GLY A 28 -12.01 0.45 -6.30
N ASP A 29 -11.35 1.46 -5.70
CA ASP A 29 -11.30 2.82 -6.26
C ASP A 29 -10.51 2.83 -7.57
N MET A 30 -9.33 2.18 -7.58
CA MET A 30 -8.55 2.05 -8.81
C MET A 30 -9.35 1.38 -9.94
N LEU A 31 -10.11 0.32 -9.62
CA LEU A 31 -10.96 -0.34 -10.60
C LEU A 31 -12.01 0.61 -11.19
N ARG A 32 -12.65 1.43 -10.36
CA ARG A 32 -13.60 2.46 -10.81
C ARG A 32 -12.93 3.51 -11.68
N LEU A 33 -11.78 4.02 -11.28
CA LEU A 33 -11.00 5.00 -12.06
C LEU A 33 -10.63 4.45 -13.46
N VAL A 34 -10.17 3.22 -13.54
CA VAL A 34 -9.79 2.59 -14.82
C VAL A 34 -11.02 2.35 -15.70
N ARG A 35 -12.17 2.00 -15.12
CA ARG A 35 -13.45 1.87 -15.84
C ARG A 35 -14.00 3.23 -16.33
N GLY A 36 -13.62 4.31 -15.67
CA GLY A 36 -14.24 5.63 -15.88
C GLY A 36 -15.68 5.64 -15.39
N SER A 37 -16.00 4.87 -14.36
CA SER A 37 -17.28 4.85 -13.70
C SER A 37 -17.29 5.74 -12.47
N ASP A 38 -18.47 6.18 -12.06
CA ASP A 38 -18.61 6.99 -10.85
C ASP A 38 -18.04 6.28 -9.64
N THR A 39 -17.21 6.98 -8.88
CA THR A 39 -16.72 6.50 -7.59
C THR A 39 -17.72 6.87 -6.51
N GLU A 40 -17.76 6.07 -5.45
CA GLU A 40 -18.53 6.40 -4.26
C GLU A 40 -17.99 7.66 -3.57
N ASP A 41 -16.67 7.90 -3.70
CA ASP A 41 -16.03 9.10 -3.21
C ASP A 41 -15.87 10.13 -4.35
N PRO A 42 -16.60 11.25 -4.30
CA PRO A 42 -16.51 12.29 -5.33
C PRO A 42 -15.13 12.92 -5.47
N SER A 43 -14.23 12.77 -4.47
CA SER A 43 -12.88 13.31 -4.53
C SER A 43 -12.03 12.68 -5.64
N TRP A 44 -12.37 11.46 -6.09
CA TRP A 44 -11.69 10.78 -7.20
C TRP A 44 -12.23 11.12 -8.58
N TYR A 45 -13.41 11.75 -8.67
CA TYR A 45 -14.11 12.03 -9.94
C TYR A 45 -13.23 12.77 -10.96
N PHE A 46 -12.44 13.74 -10.53
CA PHE A 46 -11.59 14.56 -11.40
C PHE A 46 -10.41 13.79 -12.03
N TYR A 47 -10.10 12.61 -11.55
CA TYR A 47 -8.97 11.82 -12.04
C TYR A 47 -9.31 10.86 -13.18
N TYR A 48 -10.60 10.51 -13.41
CA TYR A 48 -10.95 9.51 -14.42
C TYR A 48 -10.44 9.80 -15.82
N PRO A 49 -10.68 11.00 -16.40
CA PRO A 49 -10.29 11.25 -17.76
C PRO A 49 -8.78 11.14 -17.92
N GLN A 50 -8.04 11.63 -16.93
CA GLN A 50 -6.58 11.59 -16.92
C GLN A 50 -6.05 10.16 -16.81
N TYR A 51 -6.60 9.35 -15.91
CA TYR A 51 -6.21 7.95 -15.76
C TYR A 51 -6.36 7.19 -17.06
N ARG A 52 -7.53 7.25 -17.67
CA ARG A 52 -7.81 6.53 -18.91
C ARG A 52 -6.96 7.00 -20.06
N GLU A 53 -6.73 8.30 -20.18
CA GLU A 53 -5.92 8.87 -21.24
C GLU A 53 -4.45 8.46 -21.11
N TYR A 54 -3.89 8.52 -19.91
CA TYR A 54 -2.52 8.06 -19.70
C TYR A 54 -2.37 6.55 -19.90
N ILE A 55 -3.34 5.73 -19.48
CA ILE A 55 -3.34 4.29 -19.73
C ILE A 55 -3.32 3.97 -21.23
N LYS A 56 -4.14 4.66 -22.03
CA LYS A 56 -4.21 4.45 -23.49
C LYS A 56 -2.88 4.69 -24.18
N ASN A 57 -2.08 5.61 -23.69
CA ASN A 57 -0.86 6.09 -24.34
C ASN A 57 0.42 5.56 -23.67
N ALA A 58 0.32 4.68 -22.68
CA ALA A 58 1.48 4.20 -21.95
C ALA A 58 2.11 2.97 -22.59
N ASP A 59 3.43 2.96 -22.77
CA ASP A 59 4.18 1.75 -23.13
C ASP A 59 4.34 0.81 -21.94
N ILE A 60 4.52 1.38 -20.74
CA ILE A 60 4.73 0.63 -19.49
C ILE A 60 3.84 1.21 -18.39
N ILE A 61 3.12 0.33 -17.71
CA ILE A 61 2.26 0.67 -16.58
C ILE A 61 2.71 -0.10 -15.35
N SER A 62 3.21 0.59 -14.32
CA SER A 62 3.53 -0.03 -13.03
C SER A 62 2.38 0.13 -12.05
N ILE A 63 1.97 -0.97 -11.42
CA ILE A 63 0.82 -1.01 -10.50
C ILE A 63 1.29 -1.51 -9.14
N GLN A 64 1.08 -0.67 -8.11
CA GLN A 64 1.17 -1.06 -6.72
C GLN A 64 -0.12 -0.60 -6.02
N ILE A 65 -1.06 -1.53 -5.85
CA ILE A 65 -2.38 -1.25 -5.26
C ILE A 65 -2.77 -2.39 -4.32
N GLY A 66 -3.46 -2.10 -3.22
CA GLY A 66 -4.02 -3.10 -2.32
C GLY A 66 -3.53 -3.04 -0.88
N SER A 67 -2.43 -2.34 -0.57
CA SER A 67 -2.03 -2.12 0.83
C SER A 67 -3.10 -1.33 1.60
N ASN A 68 -3.71 -0.35 0.96
CA ASN A 68 -4.75 0.48 1.56
C ASN A 68 -6.07 -0.26 1.79
N ASP A 69 -6.30 -1.39 1.13
CA ASP A 69 -7.44 -2.26 1.42
C ASP A 69 -7.39 -2.82 2.85
N ALA A 70 -6.19 -2.91 3.44
CA ALA A 70 -6.00 -3.28 4.85
C ALA A 70 -5.69 -2.06 5.75
N THR A 71 -4.79 -1.16 5.31
CA THR A 71 -4.34 -0.05 6.16
C THR A 71 -5.46 0.93 6.49
N VAL A 72 -6.30 1.30 5.53
CA VAL A 72 -7.39 2.25 5.80
C VAL A 72 -8.40 1.69 6.81
N PRO A 73 -8.94 0.46 6.66
CA PRO A 73 -9.81 -0.13 7.68
C PRO A 73 -9.14 -0.32 9.04
N ALA A 74 -7.85 -0.70 9.06
CA ALA A 74 -7.11 -0.86 10.32
C ALA A 74 -6.92 0.47 11.06
N PHE A 75 -6.61 1.55 10.33
CA PHE A 75 -6.56 2.90 10.93
C PHE A 75 -7.92 3.35 11.44
N SER A 76 -8.99 3.05 10.72
CA SER A 76 -10.35 3.37 11.16
C SER A 76 -10.71 2.60 12.44
N ALA A 77 -10.39 1.32 12.51
CA ALA A 77 -10.61 0.50 13.71
C ALA A 77 -9.75 1.01 14.88
N LEU A 78 -8.49 1.36 14.65
CA LEU A 78 -7.62 1.92 15.68
C LEU A 78 -8.12 3.29 16.16
N SER A 79 -8.61 4.12 15.26
CA SER A 79 -9.22 5.42 15.61
C SER A 79 -10.46 5.24 16.48
N ALA A 80 -11.30 4.27 16.17
CA ALA A 80 -12.47 3.93 16.99
C ALA A 80 -12.04 3.42 18.38
N ALA A 81 -11.11 2.47 18.44
CA ALA A 81 -10.62 1.88 19.70
C ALA A 81 -9.91 2.91 20.62
N THR A 82 -9.37 3.97 20.05
CA THR A 82 -8.64 5.02 20.79
C THR A 82 -9.43 6.33 20.95
N HIS A 83 -10.71 6.36 20.60
CA HIS A 83 -11.53 7.57 20.63
C HIS A 83 -10.81 8.76 19.93
N GLN A 84 -10.33 8.55 18.69
CA GLN A 84 -9.63 9.51 17.84
C GLN A 84 -8.17 9.84 18.26
N LYS A 85 -7.56 9.05 19.17
CA LYS A 85 -6.13 9.20 19.53
C LYS A 85 -5.19 8.36 18.65
N SER A 86 -5.68 7.80 17.53
CA SER A 86 -4.91 6.88 16.69
C SER A 86 -3.62 7.49 16.11
N GLU A 87 -3.64 8.75 15.71
CA GLU A 87 -2.45 9.42 15.19
C GLU A 87 -1.35 9.55 16.25
N GLN A 88 -1.74 9.93 17.48
CA GLN A 88 -0.78 10.00 18.58
C GLN A 88 -0.23 8.61 18.93
N LEU A 89 -1.08 7.58 18.96
CA LEU A 89 -0.65 6.21 19.20
C LEU A 89 0.30 5.72 18.11
N VAL A 90 -0.01 5.93 16.85
CA VAL A 90 0.87 5.57 15.73
C VAL A 90 2.21 6.31 15.85
N GLY A 91 2.21 7.60 16.16
CA GLY A 91 3.41 8.37 16.39
C GLY A 91 4.28 7.78 17.52
N VAL A 92 3.67 7.33 18.60
CA VAL A 92 4.36 6.69 19.72
C VAL A 92 4.91 5.31 19.34
N LEU A 93 4.12 4.47 18.68
CA LEU A 93 4.54 3.14 18.22
C LEU A 93 5.74 3.23 17.26
N VAL A 94 5.67 4.17 16.33
CA VAL A 94 6.70 4.43 15.33
C VAL A 94 8.01 4.91 15.97
N ASN A 95 7.93 5.87 16.87
CA ASN A 95 9.11 6.38 17.56
C ASN A 95 9.65 5.41 18.62
N GLY A 96 8.82 4.50 19.10
CA GLY A 96 9.19 3.43 20.01
C GLY A 96 9.76 2.21 19.29
N VAL A 97 8.91 1.23 18.98
CA VAL A 97 9.32 -0.12 18.57
C VAL A 97 9.47 -0.34 17.07
N MET A 98 8.92 0.51 16.20
CA MET A 98 8.98 0.24 14.76
C MET A 98 10.35 0.53 14.13
N ARG A 99 11.25 1.21 14.83
CA ARG A 99 12.62 1.46 14.34
C ARG A 99 13.57 0.31 14.62
N ASP A 100 13.51 -0.20 15.83
CA ASP A 100 14.30 -1.33 16.31
C ASP A 100 13.64 -1.91 17.56
N LEU A 101 14.07 -3.09 17.97
CA LEU A 101 13.60 -3.77 19.19
C LEU A 101 14.59 -3.60 20.35
N SER A 102 15.33 -2.48 20.38
CA SER A 102 16.29 -2.20 21.46
C SER A 102 15.56 -1.88 22.78
N PRO A 103 16.22 -2.07 23.93
CA PRO A 103 15.69 -1.65 25.24
C PRO A 103 15.30 -0.16 25.27
N GLU A 104 16.07 0.69 24.59
CA GLU A 104 15.84 2.13 24.49
C GLU A 104 14.56 2.44 23.69
N SER A 105 14.26 1.66 22.66
CA SER A 105 13.02 1.78 21.88
C SER A 105 11.81 1.40 22.72
N PHE A 106 11.88 0.35 23.53
CA PHE A 106 10.82 -0.03 24.47
C PHE A 106 10.63 1.02 25.58
N GLN A 107 11.71 1.63 26.06
CA GLN A 107 11.61 2.72 27.02
C GLN A 107 10.87 3.92 26.41
N ARG A 108 11.26 4.38 25.20
CA ARG A 108 10.57 5.45 24.48
C ARG A 108 9.09 5.14 24.24
N LEU A 109 8.77 3.89 23.89
CA LEU A 109 7.39 3.45 23.74
C LEU A 109 6.60 3.62 25.05
N ASN A 110 7.13 3.11 26.15
CA ASN A 110 6.46 3.21 27.47
C ASN A 110 6.27 4.68 27.91
N GLU A 111 7.30 5.51 27.73
CA GLU A 111 7.21 6.94 28.00
C GLU A 111 6.18 7.65 27.12
N GLY A 112 6.13 7.31 25.84
CA GLY A 112 5.15 7.84 24.90
C GLY A 112 3.73 7.40 25.25
N LEU A 113 3.50 6.12 25.50
CA LEU A 113 2.20 5.57 25.87
C LEU A 113 1.67 6.18 27.17
N SER A 114 2.56 6.39 28.16
CA SER A 114 2.17 6.99 29.43
C SER A 114 1.64 8.43 29.29
N LYS A 115 2.07 9.15 28.25
CA LYS A 115 1.63 10.53 27.97
C LYS A 115 0.28 10.61 27.27
N LEU A 116 -0.21 9.51 26.69
CA LEU A 116 -1.46 9.51 25.91
C LEU A 116 -2.72 9.39 26.76
N ALA A 117 -2.57 9.19 28.06
CA ALA A 117 -3.67 9.08 29.02
C ALA A 117 -4.81 8.14 28.52
N PHE A 118 -4.46 6.95 28.07
CA PHE A 118 -5.44 5.94 27.69
C PHE A 118 -6.22 5.44 28.90
N THR A 119 -7.52 5.23 28.72
CA THR A 119 -8.34 4.50 29.67
C THR A 119 -8.04 3.00 29.61
N GLN A 120 -8.45 2.24 30.62
CA GLN A 120 -8.29 0.79 30.65
C GLN A 120 -9.07 0.11 29.50
N ASP A 121 -10.21 0.67 29.12
CA ASP A 121 -11.00 0.17 27.99
C ASP A 121 -10.28 0.40 26.66
N GLU A 122 -9.75 1.59 26.43
CA GLU A 122 -8.93 1.89 25.23
C GLU A 122 -7.71 0.97 25.14
N ILE A 123 -7.02 0.72 26.25
CA ILE A 123 -5.87 -0.20 26.27
C ILE A 123 -6.30 -1.63 25.91
N ARG A 124 -7.41 -2.12 26.48
CA ARG A 124 -7.96 -3.43 26.15
C ARG A 124 -8.33 -3.53 24.69
N ASP A 125 -9.04 -2.54 24.15
CA ASP A 125 -9.56 -2.56 22.79
C ASP A 125 -8.43 -2.46 21.75
N VAL A 126 -7.40 -1.63 22.01
CA VAL A 126 -6.18 -1.58 21.19
C VAL A 126 -5.43 -2.91 21.24
N ARG A 127 -5.28 -3.51 22.42
CA ARG A 127 -4.62 -4.80 22.58
C ARG A 127 -5.35 -5.90 21.80
N GLN A 128 -6.66 -5.98 21.94
CA GLN A 128 -7.49 -6.92 21.20
C GLN A 128 -7.33 -6.72 19.68
N LEU A 129 -7.37 -5.48 19.21
CA LEU A 129 -7.21 -5.16 17.80
C LEU A 129 -5.83 -5.58 17.27
N LEU A 130 -4.75 -5.21 17.95
CA LEU A 130 -3.39 -5.37 17.42
C LEU A 130 -2.76 -6.74 17.71
N PHE A 131 -3.10 -7.38 18.83
CA PHE A 131 -2.36 -8.55 19.31
C PHE A 131 -3.23 -9.79 19.59
N GLU A 132 -4.53 -9.66 19.60
CA GLU A 132 -5.45 -10.78 19.88
C GLU A 132 -6.29 -11.17 18.65
N GLY A 133 -5.76 -10.91 17.45
CA GLY A 133 -6.37 -11.35 16.20
C GLY A 133 -7.43 -10.41 15.61
N GLY A 134 -7.63 -9.22 16.20
CA GLY A 134 -8.61 -8.25 15.70
C GLY A 134 -8.33 -7.74 14.27
N THR A 135 -7.07 -7.80 13.80
CA THR A 135 -6.71 -7.47 12.43
C THR A 135 -6.86 -8.62 11.43
N ASN A 136 -7.13 -9.85 11.88
CA ASN A 136 -7.27 -11.01 10.98
C ASN A 136 -8.40 -10.82 9.97
N ALA A 137 -9.58 -10.43 10.42
CA ALA A 137 -10.72 -10.18 9.55
C ALA A 137 -10.44 -9.08 8.54
N ILE A 138 -9.76 -8.01 8.96
CA ILE A 138 -9.33 -6.90 8.09
C ILE A 138 -8.36 -7.41 7.00
N CYS A 139 -7.37 -8.22 7.39
CA CYS A 139 -6.41 -8.81 6.46
C CYS A 139 -7.06 -9.77 5.46
N ASP A 140 -8.00 -10.58 5.89
CA ASP A 140 -8.72 -11.53 5.03
C ASP A 140 -9.67 -10.83 4.07
N GLU A 141 -10.38 -9.80 4.53
CA GLU A 141 -11.22 -8.96 3.68
C GLU A 141 -10.37 -8.22 2.63
N ALA A 142 -9.26 -7.61 3.05
CA ALA A 142 -8.33 -6.94 2.14
C ALA A 142 -7.77 -7.90 1.09
N TYR A 143 -7.38 -9.11 1.49
CA TYR A 143 -6.92 -10.14 0.55
C TYR A 143 -8.01 -10.47 -0.48
N THR A 144 -9.24 -10.68 -0.03
CA THR A 144 -10.39 -10.98 -0.90
C THR A 144 -10.65 -9.84 -1.90
N LYS A 145 -10.68 -8.59 -1.42
CA LYS A 145 -10.89 -7.40 -2.27
C LYS A 145 -9.81 -7.29 -3.34
N VAL A 146 -8.54 -7.38 -2.95
CA VAL A 146 -7.41 -7.23 -3.89
C VAL A 146 -7.38 -8.37 -4.91
N THR A 147 -7.61 -9.61 -4.49
CA THR A 147 -7.61 -10.76 -5.41
C THR A 147 -8.80 -10.78 -6.36
N THR A 148 -9.90 -10.14 -5.99
CA THR A 148 -11.08 -9.94 -6.86
C THR A 148 -10.86 -8.78 -7.84
N ASN A 149 -10.33 -7.65 -7.36
CA ASN A 149 -10.27 -6.43 -8.15
C ASN A 149 -9.06 -6.39 -9.11
N ARG A 150 -7.90 -6.91 -8.70
CA ARG A 150 -6.67 -6.81 -9.50
C ARG A 150 -6.76 -7.48 -10.88
N PRO A 151 -7.33 -8.69 -11.06
CA PRO A 151 -7.54 -9.26 -12.39
C PRO A 151 -8.45 -8.39 -13.27
N GLN A 152 -9.48 -7.78 -12.68
CA GLN A 152 -10.38 -6.89 -13.39
C GLN A 152 -9.68 -5.59 -13.80
N ILE A 153 -8.84 -5.01 -12.91
CA ILE A 153 -8.01 -3.83 -13.25
C ILE A 153 -7.12 -4.14 -14.46
N ILE A 154 -6.46 -5.29 -14.49
CA ILE A 154 -5.64 -5.71 -15.63
C ILE A 154 -6.48 -5.85 -16.89
N ALA A 155 -7.65 -6.48 -16.81
CA ALA A 155 -8.55 -6.65 -17.95
C ALA A 155 -9.02 -5.30 -18.51
N GLU A 156 -9.39 -4.35 -17.66
CA GLU A 156 -9.79 -2.99 -18.07
C GLU A 156 -8.62 -2.20 -18.70
N ILE A 157 -7.41 -2.33 -18.15
CA ILE A 157 -6.21 -1.74 -18.75
C ILE A 157 -5.97 -2.35 -20.14
N ARG A 158 -6.08 -3.67 -20.30
CA ARG A 158 -5.94 -4.35 -21.58
C ARG A 158 -6.99 -3.93 -22.60
N ALA A 159 -8.22 -3.70 -22.16
CA ALA A 159 -9.28 -3.17 -23.03
C ALA A 159 -8.97 -1.75 -23.53
N LEU A 160 -8.27 -0.94 -22.74
CA LEU A 160 -7.86 0.41 -23.11
C LEU A 160 -6.58 0.43 -23.94
N ASN A 161 -5.63 -0.43 -23.61
CA ASN A 161 -4.29 -0.51 -24.22
C ASN A 161 -3.79 -1.96 -24.21
N PRO A 162 -4.02 -2.71 -25.30
CA PRO A 162 -3.61 -4.12 -25.41
C PRO A 162 -2.09 -4.29 -25.44
N ASP A 163 -1.34 -3.28 -25.88
CA ASP A 163 0.09 -3.40 -26.12
C ASP A 163 0.95 -3.02 -24.90
N ALA A 164 0.39 -2.32 -23.92
CA ALA A 164 1.11 -1.89 -22.73
C ALA A 164 1.74 -3.06 -21.97
N LYS A 165 2.98 -2.90 -21.51
CA LYS A 165 3.60 -3.80 -20.56
C LYS A 165 3.16 -3.43 -19.14
N ILE A 166 2.55 -4.36 -18.43
CA ILE A 166 2.09 -4.16 -17.06
C ILE A 166 3.09 -4.76 -16.08
N LEU A 167 3.57 -3.95 -15.13
CA LEU A 167 4.46 -4.36 -14.05
C LEU A 167 3.68 -4.37 -12.73
N LEU A 168 3.43 -5.55 -12.18
CA LEU A 168 2.84 -5.71 -10.86
C LEU A 168 3.93 -5.60 -9.81
N LEU A 169 4.00 -4.47 -9.12
CA LEU A 169 4.93 -4.31 -8.03
C LEU A 169 4.42 -5.08 -6.80
N GLY A 170 5.34 -5.77 -6.15
CA GLY A 170 5.05 -6.46 -4.90
C GLY A 170 4.85 -5.49 -3.73
N TYR A 171 4.81 -6.06 -2.53
CA TYR A 171 4.63 -5.30 -1.30
C TYR A 171 5.80 -5.51 -0.35
N THR A 172 6.11 -4.46 0.39
CA THR A 172 6.88 -4.51 1.62
C THR A 172 5.92 -4.47 2.79
N ASN A 173 6.16 -5.24 3.83
CA ASN A 173 5.32 -5.17 5.03
C ASN A 173 5.71 -3.93 5.86
N PRO A 174 4.81 -2.94 6.03
CA PRO A 174 5.10 -1.74 6.81
C PRO A 174 5.05 -1.99 8.33
N VAL A 175 4.45 -3.10 8.77
CA VAL A 175 4.28 -3.47 10.18
C VAL A 175 4.78 -4.90 10.46
N PRO A 176 6.09 -5.14 10.35
CA PRO A 176 6.66 -6.49 10.41
C PRO A 176 6.44 -7.21 11.75
N LEU A 177 6.12 -6.47 12.81
CA LEU A 177 5.85 -7.02 14.14
C LEU A 177 4.47 -7.67 14.27
N LEU A 178 3.56 -7.43 13.33
CA LEU A 178 2.23 -8.06 13.30
C LEU A 178 2.25 -9.26 12.34
N PRO A 179 2.19 -10.50 12.84
CA PRO A 179 2.28 -11.72 12.02
C PRO A 179 1.20 -11.80 10.93
N GLU A 180 0.00 -11.34 11.22
CA GLU A 180 -1.15 -11.33 10.32
C GLU A 180 -0.87 -10.49 9.08
N TRP A 181 -0.22 -9.32 9.26
CA TRP A 181 0.19 -8.44 8.17
C TRP A 181 1.28 -9.06 7.33
N SER A 182 2.25 -9.73 7.95
CA SER A 182 3.25 -10.51 7.23
C SER A 182 2.59 -11.61 6.39
N GLY A 183 1.59 -12.30 6.94
CA GLY A 183 0.78 -13.27 6.24
C GLY A 183 0.04 -12.67 5.04
N LEU A 184 -0.62 -11.53 5.21
CA LEU A 184 -1.32 -10.81 4.14
C LEU A 184 -0.37 -10.45 2.99
N PHE A 185 0.72 -9.72 3.27
CA PHE A 185 1.62 -9.26 2.22
C PHE A 185 2.34 -10.40 1.51
N ASN A 186 2.65 -11.50 2.19
CA ASN A 186 3.18 -12.70 1.57
C ASN A 186 2.15 -13.36 0.63
N ARG A 187 0.87 -13.45 1.04
CA ARG A 187 -0.21 -13.97 0.19
C ARG A 187 -0.41 -13.08 -1.04
N LEU A 188 -0.44 -11.75 -0.87
CA LEU A 188 -0.60 -10.78 -1.97
C LEU A 188 0.58 -10.83 -2.95
N ASN A 189 1.81 -10.95 -2.46
CA ASN A 189 3.00 -11.11 -3.32
C ASN A 189 2.94 -12.41 -4.14
N ARG A 190 2.51 -13.52 -3.52
CA ARG A 190 2.33 -14.80 -4.21
C ARG A 190 1.23 -14.71 -5.26
N PHE A 191 0.09 -14.11 -4.91
CA PHE A 191 -1.01 -13.89 -5.84
C PHE A 191 -0.57 -13.05 -7.05
N ALA A 192 0.10 -11.92 -6.83
CA ALA A 192 0.57 -11.05 -7.89
C ALA A 192 1.56 -11.76 -8.84
N ARG A 193 2.44 -12.60 -8.28
CA ARG A 193 3.38 -13.42 -9.09
C ARG A 193 2.64 -14.42 -9.93
N ASN A 194 1.68 -15.15 -9.36
CA ASN A 194 0.90 -16.13 -10.10
C ASN A 194 0.07 -15.48 -11.20
N LEU A 195 -0.54 -14.32 -10.91
CA LEU A 195 -1.33 -13.57 -11.88
C LEU A 195 -0.45 -13.09 -13.06
N ALA A 196 0.76 -12.63 -12.79
CA ALA A 196 1.71 -12.25 -13.83
C ALA A 196 2.12 -13.43 -14.71
N GLN A 197 2.33 -14.63 -14.14
CA GLN A 197 2.66 -15.84 -14.89
C GLN A 197 1.54 -16.32 -15.80
N GLN A 198 0.30 -15.97 -15.49
CA GLN A 198 -0.90 -16.39 -16.24
C GLN A 198 -1.38 -15.33 -17.23
N SER A 199 -0.72 -14.17 -17.29
CA SER A 199 -1.16 -13.02 -18.08
C SER A 199 -0.07 -12.61 -19.06
N GLU A 200 -0.43 -12.45 -20.32
CA GLU A 200 0.48 -11.98 -21.36
C GLU A 200 0.88 -10.52 -21.11
N ASN A 201 2.14 -10.18 -21.39
CA ASN A 201 2.71 -8.84 -21.17
C ASN A 201 2.55 -8.29 -19.73
N VAL A 202 2.41 -9.19 -18.74
CA VAL A 202 2.40 -8.82 -17.32
C VAL A 202 3.62 -9.43 -16.62
N ALA A 203 4.35 -8.61 -15.90
CA ALA A 203 5.51 -9.07 -15.12
C ALA A 203 5.35 -8.73 -13.64
N PHE A 204 5.83 -9.61 -12.76
CA PHE A 204 5.91 -9.33 -11.32
C PHE A 204 7.29 -8.78 -10.97
N VAL A 205 7.32 -7.64 -10.29
CA VAL A 205 8.54 -7.02 -9.77
C VAL A 205 8.56 -7.12 -8.25
N SER A 206 9.49 -7.92 -7.71
CA SER A 206 9.63 -8.04 -6.25
C SER A 206 10.30 -6.82 -5.66
N ILE A 207 9.61 -6.19 -4.71
CA ILE A 207 10.10 -5.03 -3.95
C ILE A 207 10.04 -5.27 -2.44
N SER A 208 9.97 -6.52 -2.00
CA SER A 208 9.79 -6.90 -0.60
C SER A 208 10.92 -6.45 0.35
N LEU A 209 12.09 -6.12 -0.18
CA LEU A 209 13.24 -5.60 0.57
C LEU A 209 13.39 -4.07 0.45
N THR A 210 12.35 -3.37 0.07
CA THR A 210 12.39 -1.90 -0.06
C THR A 210 12.66 -1.26 1.29
N PRO A 211 13.72 -0.44 1.43
CA PRO A 211 13.91 0.38 2.61
C PRO A 211 12.73 1.34 2.80
N SER A 212 12.03 1.18 3.91
CA SER A 212 10.88 2.01 4.26
C SER A 212 11.18 2.92 5.44
N SER A 213 10.44 4.01 5.51
CA SER A 213 10.42 4.89 6.67
C SER A 213 9.83 4.13 7.87
N GLY A 214 10.49 4.22 9.02
CA GLY A 214 9.91 3.73 10.27
C GLY A 214 8.72 4.56 10.76
N THR A 215 8.36 5.64 10.08
CA THR A 215 7.31 6.56 10.53
C THR A 215 5.96 6.35 9.88
N ASP A 216 5.92 5.91 8.64
CA ASP A 216 4.68 5.77 7.87
C ASP A 216 4.68 4.55 6.93
N GLY A 217 5.77 3.76 6.95
CA GLY A 217 5.93 2.59 6.09
C GLY A 217 6.17 2.89 4.61
N HIS A 218 6.20 4.17 4.20
CA HIS A 218 6.50 4.53 2.83
C HIS A 218 7.98 4.36 2.49
N PRO A 219 8.33 4.13 1.20
CA PRO A 219 9.71 4.02 0.78
C PRO A 219 10.51 5.28 1.11
N THR A 220 11.69 5.11 1.67
CA THR A 220 12.68 6.20 1.81
C THR A 220 13.25 6.59 0.45
N VAL A 221 14.11 7.60 0.41
CA VAL A 221 14.86 7.94 -0.83
C VAL A 221 15.64 6.73 -1.36
N SER A 222 16.27 5.97 -0.49
CA SER A 222 16.94 4.71 -0.88
C SER A 222 15.95 3.63 -1.30
N GLY A 223 14.77 3.60 -0.69
CA GLY A 223 13.67 2.72 -1.07
C GLY A 223 13.17 3.01 -2.49
N HIS A 224 12.96 4.26 -2.84
CA HIS A 224 12.59 4.64 -4.21
C HIS A 224 13.66 4.27 -5.23
N ARG A 225 14.95 4.44 -4.89
CA ARG A 225 16.06 3.98 -5.75
C ARG A 225 16.07 2.46 -5.90
N TYR A 226 15.83 1.73 -4.81
CA TYR A 226 15.73 0.27 -4.87
C TYR A 226 14.58 -0.17 -5.80
N ILE A 227 13.39 0.41 -5.68
CA ILE A 227 12.25 0.11 -6.55
C ILE A 227 12.60 0.41 -8.02
N ALA A 228 13.18 1.58 -8.31
CA ALA A 228 13.57 1.95 -9.66
C ALA A 228 14.56 0.94 -10.27
N ASN A 229 15.60 0.55 -9.52
CA ASN A 229 16.57 -0.45 -9.97
C ASN A 229 15.97 -1.85 -10.17
N ARG A 230 14.83 -2.17 -9.51
CA ARG A 230 14.12 -3.44 -9.72
C ARG A 230 13.22 -3.42 -10.96
N ILE A 231 12.84 -2.25 -11.42
CA ILE A 231 12.01 -2.05 -12.63
C ILE A 231 12.88 -2.04 -13.89
N MET A 232 14.03 -1.39 -13.82
CA MET A 232 15.03 -1.37 -14.90
C MET A 232 15.75 -2.71 -15.03
#